data_d5619552cf1033cb0c795d59eedb328e
#
_entry.id   d5619552cf1033cb0c795d59eedb328e
#
_cell.length_a   1.000
_cell.length_b   1.000
_cell.length_c   1.000
_cell.angle_alpha   90.00
_cell.angle_beta   90.00
_cell.angle_gamma   90.00
#
_symmetry.space_group_name_H-M   'P 1'
#
loop_
_entity.id
_entity.type
_entity.pdbx_description
1 polymer ?
#
loop_
_entity_poly.entity_id
_entity_poly.type
_entity_poly.pdbx_seq_one_letter_code
_entity_poly.pdbx_strand_id
1 'polypeptide(L)'
;MIPLPKGFTVAGVRCGLKNKRNDLGLIVSDRPALSAGVFTTNHVRASCVDYSRRVVSKGHVRAIVVNSGNANCCTGVQGERDTARMAELVGKELSVDPELIAVGSTGIIGHLLDMAKVERGVREAAQKLGVDAHAFMDAILTTDLVEKWAWVQPDNLEVVSPHSLTPRTPDTDHNGLMIGFVKGSGMIAPNMATMLGYVITDLDVEGLDVQAILKRVADNSFNCMTVDSDTSTNDMLIVLANGGSGVKADEAAFEQALGLVCTSLAKQVARDGEGATKLVEIRVTGTENPKKIARSIGDSPLVKTAMFGCDPNWGRILMAAGKCGVPFQPSDVKLSIIAADEEHLLFEEGAPASFDPKRVSSALKSDHVVIDLRLGDGETATIYTCDFGYGYVRINAEYHT
;
A
#
# COMPACT_ATOMS: atom_id res chain seq x y z
N MET A 1 -4.08 15.36 -15.38
CA MET A 1 -2.96 14.44 -15.71
C MET A 1 -2.20 14.20 -14.43
N ILE A 2 -1.85 12.94 -14.11
CA ILE A 2 -1.03 12.61 -12.95
C ILE A 2 0.43 12.94 -13.30
N PRO A 3 1.11 13.76 -12.52
CA PRO A 3 2.47 14.18 -12.84
C PRO A 3 3.47 13.05 -12.62
N LEU A 4 4.56 13.03 -13.39
CA LEU A 4 5.71 12.17 -13.12
C LEU A 4 6.94 13.02 -12.79
N PRO A 5 7.82 12.53 -11.88
CA PRO A 5 9.10 13.17 -11.60
C PRO A 5 9.98 13.20 -12.86
N LYS A 6 10.85 14.23 -12.95
CA LYS A 6 11.78 14.39 -14.09
C LYS A 6 12.63 13.14 -14.30
N GLY A 7 12.77 12.73 -15.57
CA GLY A 7 13.57 11.57 -15.94
C GLY A 7 12.87 10.22 -15.74
N PHE A 8 11.62 10.19 -15.27
CA PHE A 8 10.83 8.96 -15.21
C PHE A 8 9.82 8.89 -16.35
N THR A 9 9.68 7.70 -16.90
CA THR A 9 8.62 7.31 -17.83
C THR A 9 7.98 6.02 -17.40
N VAL A 10 6.72 5.82 -17.76
CA VAL A 10 5.94 4.62 -17.41
C VAL A 10 5.22 4.09 -18.65
N ALA A 11 4.85 2.83 -18.60
CA ALA A 11 3.98 2.22 -19.60
C ALA A 11 3.11 1.15 -18.96
N GLY A 12 1.94 0.92 -19.53
CA GLY A 12 1.08 -0.20 -19.22
C GLY A 12 0.48 -0.78 -20.50
N VAL A 13 0.56 -2.09 -20.67
CA VAL A 13 0.06 -2.79 -21.85
C VAL A 13 -0.69 -4.05 -21.51
N ARG A 14 -1.50 -4.54 -22.44
CA ARG A 14 -2.19 -5.81 -22.35
C ARG A 14 -1.48 -6.87 -23.17
N CYS A 15 -0.74 -7.75 -22.52
CA CYS A 15 -0.09 -8.86 -23.22
C CYS A 15 -0.89 -10.17 -23.19
N GLY A 16 -1.98 -10.22 -22.42
CA GLY A 16 -2.94 -11.34 -22.39
C GLY A 16 -2.75 -12.31 -21.21
N LEU A 17 -2.10 -11.87 -20.14
CA LEU A 17 -2.08 -12.57 -18.84
C LEU A 17 -3.43 -12.40 -18.13
N LYS A 18 -4.11 -11.28 -18.32
CA LYS A 18 -5.50 -11.01 -17.93
C LYS A 18 -6.41 -10.91 -19.14
N ASN A 19 -7.73 -11.09 -18.91
CA ASN A 19 -8.71 -11.08 -19.99
C ASN A 19 -9.10 -9.68 -20.50
N LYS A 20 -9.12 -8.66 -19.63
CA LYS A 20 -9.75 -7.35 -19.96
C LYS A 20 -8.90 -6.11 -19.73
N ARG A 21 -7.98 -6.11 -18.76
CA ARG A 21 -7.16 -4.94 -18.38
C ARG A 21 -5.74 -5.07 -18.91
N ASN A 22 -4.97 -3.99 -18.84
CA ASN A 22 -3.51 -4.06 -18.95
C ASN A 22 -2.98 -5.02 -17.89
N ASP A 23 -1.90 -5.72 -18.19
CA ASP A 23 -1.39 -6.80 -17.34
C ASP A 23 0.15 -6.84 -17.28
N LEU A 24 0.82 -5.90 -17.94
CA LEU A 24 2.25 -5.69 -17.85
C LEU A 24 2.56 -4.20 -17.81
N GLY A 25 3.26 -3.75 -16.76
CA GLY A 25 3.67 -2.37 -16.54
C GLY A 25 5.19 -2.22 -16.48
N LEU A 26 5.68 -1.05 -16.90
CA LEU A 26 7.06 -0.60 -16.76
C LEU A 26 7.13 0.74 -16.04
N ILE A 27 8.10 0.90 -15.16
CA ILE A 27 8.63 2.19 -14.68
C ILE A 27 10.08 2.26 -15.13
N VAL A 28 10.49 3.34 -15.77
CA VAL A 28 11.87 3.51 -16.26
C VAL A 28 12.41 4.86 -15.83
N SER A 29 13.61 4.88 -15.27
CA SER A 29 14.40 6.08 -15.04
C SER A 29 15.39 6.28 -16.19
N ASP A 30 15.63 7.51 -16.64
CA ASP A 30 16.60 7.85 -17.68
C ASP A 30 18.06 7.66 -17.26
N ARG A 31 18.29 7.46 -15.94
CA ARG A 31 19.59 7.26 -15.29
C ARG A 31 19.45 6.28 -14.12
N PRO A 32 20.58 5.69 -13.61
CA PRO A 32 20.52 4.90 -12.39
C PRO A 32 19.92 5.70 -11.24
N ALA A 33 18.79 5.23 -10.68
CA ALA A 33 18.14 5.81 -9.52
C ALA A 33 18.61 5.11 -8.25
N LEU A 34 18.93 5.85 -7.19
CA LEU A 34 19.17 5.29 -5.88
C LEU A 34 17.92 4.53 -5.45
N SER A 35 18.09 3.31 -4.97
CA SER A 35 16.97 2.41 -4.66
C SER A 35 17.00 1.91 -3.24
N ALA A 36 15.83 1.83 -2.62
CA ALA A 36 15.58 1.15 -1.37
C ALA A 36 14.31 0.29 -1.47
N GLY A 37 14.21 -0.78 -0.68
CA GLY A 37 13.05 -1.65 -0.74
C GLY A 37 12.77 -2.38 0.56
N VAL A 38 11.49 -2.56 0.86
CA VAL A 38 10.99 -3.47 1.90
C VAL A 38 10.12 -4.53 1.23
N PHE A 39 10.17 -5.75 1.74
CA PHE A 39 9.62 -6.93 1.10
C PHE A 39 8.93 -7.83 2.11
N THR A 40 7.97 -8.64 1.66
CA THR A 40 7.24 -9.57 2.50
C THR A 40 8.15 -10.44 3.37
N THR A 41 7.70 -10.68 4.61
CA THR A 41 8.32 -11.63 5.55
C THR A 41 7.70 -13.01 5.46
N ASN A 42 6.71 -13.23 4.58
CA ASN A 42 6.13 -14.55 4.37
C ASN A 42 7.23 -15.56 3.98
N HIS A 43 7.20 -16.75 4.57
CA HIS A 43 8.17 -17.80 4.23
C HIS A 43 7.94 -18.39 2.84
N VAL A 44 6.69 -18.34 2.34
CA VAL A 44 6.32 -18.73 0.97
C VAL A 44 6.40 -17.48 0.09
N ARG A 45 7.62 -17.15 -0.36
CA ARG A 45 7.85 -15.97 -1.19
C ARG A 45 7.84 -16.31 -2.68
N ALA A 46 7.29 -15.39 -3.48
CA ALA A 46 7.39 -15.47 -4.92
C ALA A 46 8.82 -15.19 -5.41
N SER A 47 9.21 -15.78 -6.53
CA SER A 47 10.56 -15.63 -7.10
C SER A 47 10.96 -14.18 -7.35
N CYS A 48 10.02 -13.32 -7.73
CA CYS A 48 10.24 -11.89 -7.96
C CYS A 48 10.65 -11.13 -6.69
N VAL A 49 10.22 -11.57 -5.50
CA VAL A 49 10.57 -10.96 -4.21
C VAL A 49 12.06 -11.12 -3.92
N ASP A 50 12.56 -12.36 -3.97
CA ASP A 50 13.98 -12.64 -3.68
C ASP A 50 14.90 -12.05 -4.76
N TYR A 51 14.46 -12.08 -6.03
CA TYR A 51 15.16 -11.43 -7.15
C TYR A 51 15.28 -9.92 -6.93
N SER A 52 14.16 -9.23 -6.70
CA SER A 52 14.13 -7.77 -6.57
C SER A 52 14.81 -7.29 -5.29
N ARG A 53 14.70 -8.04 -4.18
CA ARG A 53 15.47 -7.77 -2.96
C ARG A 53 16.98 -7.74 -3.27
N ARG A 54 17.49 -8.73 -4.01
CA ARG A 54 18.91 -8.79 -4.42
C ARG A 54 19.29 -7.61 -5.32
N VAL A 55 18.45 -7.27 -6.30
CA VAL A 55 18.72 -6.15 -7.21
C VAL A 55 18.72 -4.81 -6.47
N VAL A 56 17.68 -4.53 -5.68
CA VAL A 56 17.53 -3.28 -4.95
C VAL A 56 18.63 -3.10 -3.89
N SER A 57 19.09 -4.18 -3.24
CA SER A 57 20.17 -4.12 -2.25
C SER A 57 21.53 -3.66 -2.82
N LYS A 58 21.70 -3.64 -4.15
CA LYS A 58 22.88 -3.07 -4.81
C LYS A 58 22.89 -1.54 -4.83
N GLY A 59 21.80 -0.92 -4.42
CA GLY A 59 21.68 0.52 -4.25
C GLY A 59 21.17 1.31 -5.46
N HIS A 60 21.15 0.72 -6.66
CA HIS A 60 20.69 1.41 -7.87
C HIS A 60 19.79 0.52 -8.74
N VAL A 61 18.73 1.13 -9.27
CA VAL A 61 17.78 0.52 -10.21
C VAL A 61 17.50 1.48 -11.35
N ARG A 62 17.34 0.96 -12.56
CA ARG A 62 17.00 1.71 -13.78
C ARG A 62 15.56 1.51 -14.21
N ALA A 63 15.02 0.32 -13.95
CA ALA A 63 13.65 0.00 -14.34
C ALA A 63 13.00 -0.98 -13.38
N ILE A 64 11.66 -0.94 -13.35
CA ILE A 64 10.82 -1.93 -12.69
C ILE A 64 9.85 -2.47 -13.73
N VAL A 65 9.81 -3.79 -13.88
CA VAL A 65 8.79 -4.49 -14.68
C VAL A 65 7.83 -5.22 -13.76
N VAL A 66 6.53 -5.09 -14.02
CA VAL A 66 5.50 -5.70 -13.20
C VAL A 66 4.51 -6.43 -14.09
N ASN A 67 4.21 -7.70 -13.77
CA ASN A 67 3.05 -8.36 -14.37
C ASN A 67 1.93 -8.57 -13.34
N SER A 68 0.69 -8.56 -13.82
CA SER A 68 -0.47 -8.95 -13.03
C SER A 68 -1.27 -10.07 -13.72
N GLY A 69 -2.11 -10.77 -12.91
CA GLY A 69 -2.84 -11.96 -13.34
C GLY A 69 -2.15 -13.28 -13.00
N ASN A 70 -0.84 -13.24 -12.72
CA ASN A 70 -0.07 -14.41 -12.29
C ASN A 70 1.00 -13.95 -11.29
N ALA A 71 1.01 -14.57 -10.11
CA ALA A 71 1.91 -14.22 -9.01
C ALA A 71 3.33 -14.76 -9.18
N ASN A 72 3.55 -15.72 -10.07
CA ASN A 72 4.80 -16.46 -10.20
C ASN A 72 5.34 -16.95 -8.84
N CYS A 73 4.43 -17.43 -8.00
CA CYS A 73 4.69 -17.95 -6.67
C CYS A 73 4.42 -19.45 -6.64
N CYS A 74 5.21 -20.21 -5.86
CA CYS A 74 5.15 -21.68 -5.80
C CYS A 74 5.39 -22.35 -7.17
N THR A 75 6.23 -21.77 -8.01
CA THR A 75 6.53 -22.24 -9.38
C THR A 75 7.92 -22.88 -9.51
N GLY A 76 8.62 -23.02 -8.38
CA GLY A 76 9.93 -23.67 -8.28
C GLY A 76 11.01 -22.98 -9.15
N VAL A 77 12.01 -23.74 -9.54
CA VAL A 77 13.17 -23.24 -10.33
C VAL A 77 12.73 -22.59 -11.66
N GLN A 78 11.62 -23.04 -12.24
CA GLN A 78 11.14 -22.41 -13.49
C GLN A 78 10.69 -20.97 -13.23
N GLY A 79 9.99 -20.71 -12.12
CA GLY A 79 9.58 -19.35 -11.76
C GLY A 79 10.76 -18.40 -11.49
N GLU A 80 11.87 -18.93 -10.93
CA GLU A 80 13.11 -18.16 -10.77
C GLU A 80 13.71 -17.78 -12.14
N ARG A 81 13.74 -18.74 -13.08
CA ARG A 81 14.21 -18.52 -14.45
C ARG A 81 13.33 -17.51 -15.19
N ASP A 82 12.01 -17.63 -15.05
CA ASP A 82 11.04 -16.71 -15.67
C ASP A 82 11.20 -15.29 -15.13
N THR A 83 11.42 -15.14 -13.82
CA THR A 83 11.69 -13.83 -13.21
C THR A 83 12.98 -13.20 -13.76
N ALA A 84 14.08 -13.95 -13.82
CA ALA A 84 15.34 -13.48 -14.40
C ALA A 84 15.17 -13.12 -15.89
N ARG A 85 14.42 -13.96 -16.62
CA ARG A 85 14.13 -13.72 -18.04
C ARG A 85 13.31 -12.45 -18.26
N MET A 86 12.38 -12.09 -17.38
CA MET A 86 11.67 -10.80 -17.46
C MET A 86 12.63 -9.62 -17.42
N ALA A 87 13.59 -9.62 -16.49
CA ALA A 87 14.59 -8.57 -16.40
C ALA A 87 15.51 -8.53 -17.65
N GLU A 88 15.95 -9.69 -18.17
CA GLU A 88 16.74 -9.78 -19.41
C GLU A 88 15.99 -9.20 -20.61
N LEU A 89 14.71 -9.49 -20.75
CA LEU A 89 13.87 -8.96 -21.84
C LEU A 89 13.78 -7.44 -21.78
N VAL A 90 13.53 -6.88 -20.60
CA VAL A 90 13.51 -5.42 -20.41
C VAL A 90 14.90 -4.82 -20.67
N GLY A 91 15.94 -5.45 -20.14
CA GLY A 91 17.32 -5.02 -20.37
C GLY A 91 17.70 -4.96 -21.84
N LYS A 92 17.26 -5.93 -22.63
CA LYS A 92 17.45 -5.97 -24.07
C LYS A 92 16.72 -4.81 -24.79
N GLU A 93 15.45 -4.58 -24.46
CA GLU A 93 14.65 -3.53 -25.12
C GLU A 93 15.12 -2.11 -24.76
N LEU A 94 15.60 -1.92 -23.52
CA LEU A 94 16.05 -0.61 -23.00
C LEU A 94 17.56 -0.38 -23.11
N SER A 95 18.34 -1.38 -23.52
CA SER A 95 19.81 -1.36 -23.47
C SER A 95 20.34 -1.06 -22.05
N VAL A 96 19.76 -1.73 -21.05
CA VAL A 96 20.08 -1.61 -19.63
C VAL A 96 20.52 -2.97 -19.08
N ASP A 97 21.50 -2.97 -18.17
CA ASP A 97 21.93 -4.19 -17.49
C ASP A 97 20.73 -4.81 -16.72
N PRO A 98 20.38 -6.09 -16.92
CA PRO A 98 19.35 -6.78 -16.16
C PRO A 98 19.52 -6.72 -14.64
N GLU A 99 20.75 -6.58 -14.16
CA GLU A 99 21.06 -6.41 -12.73
C GLU A 99 20.65 -5.03 -12.16
N LEU A 100 20.14 -4.13 -12.99
CA LEU A 100 19.55 -2.85 -12.62
C LEU A 100 18.02 -2.84 -12.81
N ILE A 101 17.38 -4.00 -12.98
CA ILE A 101 15.95 -4.11 -13.26
C ILE A 101 15.28 -4.93 -12.17
N ALA A 102 14.39 -4.31 -11.42
CA ALA A 102 13.55 -5.00 -10.44
C ALA A 102 12.30 -5.61 -11.13
N VAL A 103 11.80 -6.71 -10.58
CA VAL A 103 10.65 -7.45 -11.10
C VAL A 103 9.57 -7.57 -10.04
N GLY A 104 8.34 -7.26 -10.39
CA GLY A 104 7.14 -7.50 -9.59
C GLY A 104 6.18 -8.44 -10.31
N SER A 105 5.47 -9.27 -9.55
CA SER A 105 4.42 -10.15 -10.06
C SER A 105 3.27 -10.16 -9.07
N THR A 106 2.03 -10.28 -9.54
CA THR A 106 0.84 -10.40 -8.69
C THR A 106 -0.29 -11.13 -9.40
N GLY A 107 -1.12 -11.85 -8.66
CA GLY A 107 -2.27 -12.59 -9.19
C GLY A 107 -2.31 -14.03 -8.69
N ILE A 108 -2.66 -14.98 -9.55
CA ILE A 108 -2.88 -16.39 -9.20
C ILE A 108 -1.56 -17.07 -8.82
N ILE A 109 -1.57 -17.81 -7.71
CA ILE A 109 -0.44 -18.59 -7.19
C ILE A 109 -0.44 -19.99 -7.84
N GLY A 110 0.74 -20.60 -8.03
CA GLY A 110 0.89 -21.99 -8.47
C GLY A 110 0.87 -22.20 -9.99
N HIS A 111 0.85 -21.12 -10.78
CA HIS A 111 0.87 -21.21 -12.25
C HIS A 111 2.18 -20.63 -12.81
N LEU A 112 2.74 -21.30 -13.81
CA LEU A 112 3.89 -20.77 -14.57
C LEU A 112 3.47 -19.56 -15.40
N LEU A 113 4.39 -18.62 -15.58
CA LEU A 113 4.19 -17.49 -16.49
C LEU A 113 4.18 -17.94 -17.96
N ASP A 114 3.25 -17.39 -18.76
CA ASP A 114 3.31 -17.51 -20.21
C ASP A 114 4.35 -16.52 -20.75
N MET A 115 5.61 -16.96 -20.81
CA MET A 115 6.73 -16.11 -21.20
C MET A 115 6.65 -15.59 -22.62
N ALA A 116 5.92 -16.25 -23.53
CA ALA A 116 5.68 -15.73 -24.88
C ALA A 116 4.79 -14.47 -24.86
N LYS A 117 3.80 -14.43 -23.95
CA LYS A 117 2.99 -13.23 -23.72
C LYS A 117 3.80 -12.13 -23.07
N VAL A 118 4.59 -12.48 -22.04
CA VAL A 118 5.47 -11.53 -21.33
C VAL A 118 6.45 -10.87 -22.30
N GLU A 119 7.11 -11.63 -23.18
CA GLU A 119 8.06 -11.10 -24.16
C GLU A 119 7.40 -10.09 -25.13
N ARG A 120 6.20 -10.42 -25.62
CA ARG A 120 5.42 -9.46 -26.44
C ARG A 120 5.10 -8.19 -25.67
N GLY A 121 4.62 -8.36 -24.42
CA GLY A 121 4.25 -7.24 -23.56
C GLY A 121 5.42 -6.33 -23.23
N VAL A 122 6.59 -6.88 -22.90
CA VAL A 122 7.80 -6.09 -22.64
C VAL A 122 8.19 -5.26 -23.85
N ARG A 123 8.20 -5.87 -25.07
CA ARG A 123 8.50 -5.16 -26.30
C ARG A 123 7.53 -4.03 -26.57
N GLU A 124 6.23 -4.29 -26.40
CA GLU A 124 5.18 -3.28 -26.58
C GLU A 124 5.27 -2.16 -25.54
N ALA A 125 5.49 -2.50 -24.27
CA ALA A 125 5.60 -1.52 -23.20
C ALA A 125 6.83 -0.62 -23.38
N ALA A 126 7.98 -1.16 -23.81
CA ALA A 126 9.16 -0.37 -24.10
C ALA A 126 8.94 0.67 -25.22
N GLN A 127 8.12 0.33 -26.23
CA GLN A 127 7.74 1.25 -27.31
C GLN A 127 6.70 2.31 -26.90
N LYS A 128 5.94 2.04 -25.81
CA LYS A 128 4.87 2.91 -25.30
C LYS A 128 5.27 3.73 -24.07
N LEU A 129 6.55 3.73 -23.70
CA LEU A 129 7.03 4.54 -22.58
C LEU A 129 6.66 6.01 -22.78
N GLY A 130 6.07 6.60 -21.75
CA GLY A 130 5.57 7.97 -21.76
C GLY A 130 5.20 8.45 -20.38
N VAL A 131 4.26 9.37 -20.30
CA VAL A 131 3.83 10.02 -19.03
C VAL A 131 2.41 9.63 -18.61
N ASP A 132 1.83 8.61 -19.23
CA ASP A 132 0.49 8.11 -18.85
C ASP A 132 0.57 7.14 -17.67
N ALA A 133 0.50 7.69 -16.47
CA ALA A 133 0.50 6.92 -15.24
C ALA A 133 -0.74 6.00 -15.10
N HIS A 134 -1.88 6.35 -15.70
CA HIS A 134 -3.09 5.53 -15.66
C HIS A 134 -2.88 4.16 -16.33
N ALA A 135 -2.17 4.14 -17.48
CA ALA A 135 -1.86 2.90 -18.17
C ALA A 135 -1.01 1.95 -17.31
N PHE A 136 -0.03 2.50 -16.58
CA PHE A 136 0.79 1.73 -15.63
C PHE A 136 -0.05 1.19 -14.45
N MET A 137 -0.87 2.05 -13.84
CA MET A 137 -1.71 1.65 -12.71
C MET A 137 -2.69 0.55 -13.11
N ASP A 138 -3.39 0.68 -14.24
CA ASP A 138 -4.29 -0.37 -14.74
C ASP A 138 -3.55 -1.71 -14.93
N ALA A 139 -2.27 -1.66 -15.31
CA ALA A 139 -1.47 -2.87 -15.53
C ALA A 139 -1.14 -3.64 -14.25
N ILE A 140 -1.10 -2.98 -13.09
CA ILE A 140 -0.76 -3.65 -11.82
C ILE A 140 -1.98 -4.09 -11.00
N LEU A 141 -3.19 -3.60 -11.28
CA LEU A 141 -4.40 -3.94 -10.54
C LEU A 141 -4.80 -5.42 -10.70
N THR A 142 -5.41 -5.99 -9.65
CA THR A 142 -5.98 -7.35 -9.67
C THR A 142 -7.48 -7.31 -9.32
N THR A 143 -7.84 -7.44 -8.06
CA THR A 143 -9.20 -7.32 -7.53
C THR A 143 -9.55 -5.88 -7.15
N ASP A 144 -8.59 -4.98 -7.24
CA ASP A 144 -8.75 -3.55 -6.98
C ASP A 144 -9.90 -2.94 -7.81
N LEU A 145 -10.73 -2.12 -7.18
CA LEU A 145 -11.82 -1.40 -7.85
C LEU A 145 -11.36 -0.07 -8.43
N VAL A 146 -10.36 0.56 -7.80
CA VAL A 146 -9.85 1.89 -8.15
C VAL A 146 -8.33 1.91 -8.24
N GLU A 147 -7.83 2.85 -9.03
CA GLU A 147 -6.41 3.21 -9.06
C GLU A 147 -6.03 3.95 -7.77
N LYS A 148 -4.84 3.65 -7.25
CA LYS A 148 -4.34 4.21 -6.00
C LYS A 148 -2.99 4.87 -6.22
N TRP A 149 -2.99 6.19 -6.05
CA TRP A 149 -1.79 7.01 -6.20
C TRP A 149 -1.82 8.19 -5.22
N ALA A 150 -0.65 8.70 -4.91
CA ALA A 150 -0.51 9.94 -4.15
C ALA A 150 0.79 10.64 -4.54
N TRP A 151 0.77 11.96 -4.62
CA TRP A 151 1.98 12.74 -4.86
C TRP A 151 2.07 13.94 -3.92
N VAL A 152 3.29 14.42 -3.73
CA VAL A 152 3.63 15.58 -2.93
C VAL A 152 4.81 16.32 -3.55
N GLN A 153 4.85 17.63 -3.39
CA GLN A 153 6.03 18.46 -3.68
C GLN A 153 6.69 18.88 -2.35
N PRO A 154 8.03 18.82 -2.22
CA PRO A 154 8.71 19.08 -0.94
C PRO A 154 8.51 20.50 -0.39
N ASP A 155 8.31 21.49 -1.23
CA ASP A 155 8.02 22.88 -0.86
C ASP A 155 6.57 23.11 -0.41
N ASN A 156 5.71 22.15 -0.69
CA ASN A 156 4.33 22.12 -0.26
C ASN A 156 3.91 20.69 0.06
N LEU A 157 3.93 20.35 1.34
CA LEU A 157 3.65 19.02 1.87
C LEU A 157 2.15 18.65 1.85
N GLU A 158 1.35 19.29 1.01
CA GLU A 158 -0.03 18.90 0.76
C GLU A 158 -0.08 17.70 -0.17
N VAL A 159 -0.67 16.61 0.30
CA VAL A 159 -0.83 15.38 -0.48
C VAL A 159 -1.97 15.52 -1.46
N VAL A 160 -1.69 15.22 -2.72
CA VAL A 160 -2.72 15.09 -3.77
C VAL A 160 -2.93 13.61 -4.11
N SER A 161 -4.19 13.20 -4.13
CA SER A 161 -4.62 11.82 -4.37
C SER A 161 -5.95 11.79 -5.13
N PRO A 162 -6.47 10.64 -5.55
CA PRO A 162 -7.81 10.54 -6.17
C PRO A 162 -8.95 11.10 -5.32
N HIS A 163 -8.74 11.17 -4.00
CA HIS A 163 -9.74 11.64 -3.02
C HIS A 163 -9.53 13.09 -2.58
N SER A 164 -8.58 13.82 -3.17
CA SER A 164 -8.36 15.23 -2.84
C SER A 164 -9.54 16.09 -3.32
N LEU A 165 -10.05 16.94 -2.42
CA LEU A 165 -11.20 17.82 -2.70
C LEU A 165 -10.87 18.87 -3.76
N THR A 166 -9.61 19.28 -3.86
CA THR A 166 -9.14 20.26 -4.87
C THR A 166 -8.17 19.58 -5.82
N PRO A 167 -8.51 19.46 -7.12
CA PRO A 167 -7.56 19.02 -8.13
C PRO A 167 -6.42 20.04 -8.19
N ARG A 168 -5.21 19.59 -7.92
CA ARG A 168 -4.00 20.40 -8.04
C ARG A 168 -3.14 19.88 -9.17
N THR A 169 -2.56 20.79 -9.94
CA THR A 169 -1.46 20.46 -10.86
C THR A 169 -0.16 20.87 -10.18
N PRO A 170 0.91 20.08 -10.30
CA PRO A 170 2.21 20.52 -9.80
C PRO A 170 2.65 21.80 -10.50
N ASP A 171 3.38 22.63 -9.78
CA ASP A 171 4.02 23.80 -10.38
C ASP A 171 4.99 23.33 -11.47
N THR A 172 4.95 23.96 -12.64
CA THR A 172 5.80 23.58 -13.78
C THR A 172 7.29 23.86 -13.52
N ASP A 173 7.60 24.80 -12.62
CA ASP A 173 8.95 25.10 -12.14
C ASP A 173 9.29 24.30 -10.86
N HIS A 174 8.70 23.11 -10.70
CA HIS A 174 8.70 22.36 -9.45
C HIS A 174 10.08 22.06 -8.89
N ASN A 175 10.21 22.34 -7.62
CA ASN A 175 11.37 22.04 -6.79
C ASN A 175 11.41 20.57 -6.34
N GLY A 176 11.24 19.66 -7.27
CA GLY A 176 11.16 18.22 -7.04
C GLY A 176 9.73 17.71 -6.88
N LEU A 177 9.55 16.44 -7.16
CA LEU A 177 8.27 15.73 -7.07
C LEU A 177 8.49 14.32 -6.52
N MET A 178 7.61 13.87 -5.64
CA MET A 178 7.51 12.49 -5.20
C MET A 178 6.11 11.97 -5.49
N ILE A 179 6.03 10.83 -6.16
CA ILE A 179 4.75 10.14 -6.41
C ILE A 179 4.86 8.66 -6.08
N GLY A 180 3.79 8.12 -5.52
CA GLY A 180 3.65 6.70 -5.25
C GLY A 180 2.45 6.11 -5.97
N PHE A 181 2.60 4.86 -6.38
CA PHE A 181 1.57 4.00 -6.94
C PHE A 181 1.47 2.74 -6.12
N VAL A 182 0.25 2.24 -5.87
CA VAL A 182 0.06 1.00 -5.13
C VAL A 182 -1.11 0.21 -5.70
N LYS A 183 -0.99 -1.11 -5.70
CA LYS A 183 -2.10 -2.04 -5.85
C LYS A 183 -2.25 -2.88 -4.60
N GLY A 184 -3.48 -3.22 -4.26
CA GLY A 184 -3.84 -4.10 -3.15
C GLY A 184 -5.28 -3.88 -2.73
N SER A 185 -6.00 -4.98 -2.48
CA SER A 185 -7.41 -5.00 -2.10
C SER A 185 -7.74 -6.19 -1.20
N GLY A 186 -7.18 -7.38 -1.46
CA GLY A 186 -7.25 -8.57 -0.63
C GLY A 186 -5.87 -9.16 -0.34
N MET A 187 -5.80 -10.09 0.62
CA MET A 187 -4.56 -10.65 1.19
C MET A 187 -3.68 -9.52 1.74
N ILE A 188 -4.27 -8.69 2.63
CA ILE A 188 -3.67 -7.46 3.15
C ILE A 188 -3.56 -7.51 4.68
N ALA A 189 -2.38 -7.92 5.19
CA ALA A 189 -1.95 -7.72 6.58
C ALA A 189 -0.44 -7.58 6.64
N PRO A 190 0.11 -6.40 6.35
CA PRO A 190 1.55 -6.23 6.27
C PRO A 190 2.24 -6.44 7.62
N ASN A 191 3.21 -7.34 7.58
CA ASN A 191 4.32 -7.34 8.51
C ASN A 191 5.57 -7.16 7.64
N MET A 192 5.83 -5.91 7.19
CA MET A 192 6.78 -5.50 6.14
C MET A 192 6.27 -5.70 4.69
N ALA A 193 5.10 -5.09 4.37
CA ALA A 193 4.46 -4.89 3.07
C ALA A 193 3.54 -6.03 2.55
N THR A 194 2.23 -5.70 2.32
CA THR A 194 1.26 -6.63 1.70
C THR A 194 0.62 -5.96 0.47
N MET A 195 1.42 -5.62 -0.54
CA MET A 195 0.96 -4.95 -1.76
C MET A 195 2.14 -4.79 -2.73
N LEU A 196 1.89 -4.38 -3.95
CA LEU A 196 2.94 -3.85 -4.81
C LEU A 196 2.87 -2.33 -4.77
N GLY A 197 3.87 -1.70 -4.15
CA GLY A 197 4.02 -0.26 -4.04
C GLY A 197 5.33 0.21 -4.67
N TYR A 198 5.23 1.30 -5.41
CA TYR A 198 6.35 1.92 -6.09
C TYR A 198 6.31 3.42 -5.85
N VAL A 199 7.35 3.97 -5.25
CA VAL A 199 7.50 5.41 -5.07
C VAL A 199 8.67 5.87 -5.91
N ILE A 200 8.46 6.87 -6.75
CA ILE A 200 9.48 7.47 -7.58
C ILE A 200 9.61 8.96 -7.29
N THR A 201 10.82 9.46 -7.31
CA THR A 201 11.11 10.89 -7.07
C THR A 201 12.32 11.35 -7.86
N ASP A 202 12.32 12.60 -8.28
CA ASP A 202 13.45 13.26 -8.91
C ASP A 202 14.33 14.08 -7.93
N LEU A 203 14.08 13.94 -6.63
CA LEU A 203 14.92 14.52 -5.60
C LEU A 203 16.32 13.89 -5.59
N ASP A 204 17.31 14.72 -5.31
CA ASP A 204 18.66 14.26 -4.99
C ASP A 204 18.73 13.88 -3.50
N VAL A 205 18.94 12.59 -3.25
CA VAL A 205 19.04 11.98 -1.91
C VAL A 205 20.43 11.44 -1.64
N GLU A 206 21.44 11.89 -2.39
CA GLU A 206 22.82 11.46 -2.18
C GLU A 206 23.29 11.77 -0.75
N GLY A 207 23.81 10.74 -0.08
CA GLY A 207 24.28 10.81 1.31
C GLY A 207 23.20 10.46 2.35
N LEU A 208 21.93 10.21 1.95
CA LEU A 208 20.88 9.73 2.87
C LEU A 208 20.87 8.20 2.95
N ASP A 209 20.59 7.66 4.13
CA ASP A 209 20.25 6.25 4.28
C ASP A 209 18.76 6.03 3.95
N VAL A 210 18.45 6.03 2.64
CA VAL A 210 17.08 5.86 2.15
C VAL A 210 16.48 4.53 2.59
N GLN A 211 17.30 3.49 2.80
CA GLN A 211 16.82 2.20 3.27
C GLN A 211 16.32 2.27 4.73
N ALA A 212 17.05 2.94 5.62
CA ALA A 212 16.61 3.14 6.99
C ALA A 212 15.37 4.03 7.07
N ILE A 213 15.32 5.12 6.30
CA ILE A 213 14.15 6.00 6.19
C ILE A 213 12.93 5.21 5.71
N LEU A 214 13.07 4.45 4.62
CA LEU A 214 11.95 3.66 4.06
C LEU A 214 11.41 2.65 5.08
N LYS A 215 12.29 2.03 5.87
CA LYS A 215 11.87 1.09 6.92
C LYS A 215 11.02 1.79 7.99
N ARG A 216 11.46 2.96 8.51
CA ARG A 216 10.68 3.74 9.49
C ARG A 216 9.33 4.19 8.92
N VAL A 217 9.33 4.66 7.68
CA VAL A 217 8.11 5.08 6.99
C VAL A 217 7.16 3.91 6.77
N ALA A 218 7.64 2.76 6.31
CA ALA A 218 6.81 1.58 6.12
C ALA A 218 6.19 1.09 7.43
N ASP A 219 6.94 1.15 8.54
CA ASP A 219 6.46 0.78 9.87
C ASP A 219 5.32 1.68 10.36
N ASN A 220 5.28 2.94 9.94
CA ASN A 220 4.28 3.93 10.35
C ASN A 220 3.19 4.16 9.29
N SER A 221 3.22 3.47 8.15
CA SER A 221 2.22 3.58 7.08
C SER A 221 1.68 2.23 6.66
N PHE A 222 2.32 1.53 5.74
CA PHE A 222 1.84 0.24 5.22
C PHE A 222 1.75 -0.85 6.29
N ASN A 223 2.70 -0.92 7.23
CA ASN A 223 2.60 -1.83 8.38
C ASN A 223 1.54 -1.41 9.41
N CYS A 224 0.79 -0.36 9.13
CA CYS A 224 -0.37 0.10 9.91
C CYS A 224 -1.70 -0.14 9.19
N MET A 225 -1.77 -1.01 8.19
CA MET A 225 -3.05 -1.37 7.55
C MET A 225 -3.34 -2.87 7.64
N THR A 226 -4.61 -3.24 7.49
CA THR A 226 -5.07 -4.64 7.39
C THR A 226 -6.43 -4.70 6.70
N VAL A 227 -6.65 -5.70 5.85
CA VAL A 227 -7.97 -5.99 5.26
C VAL A 227 -8.52 -7.31 5.82
N ASP A 228 -7.74 -8.37 5.78
CA ASP A 228 -8.17 -9.75 6.07
C ASP A 228 -7.19 -10.53 6.96
N SER A 229 -6.18 -9.87 7.50
CA SER A 229 -5.14 -10.46 8.37
C SER A 229 -4.20 -11.44 7.66
N ASP A 230 -4.25 -11.54 6.33
CA ASP A 230 -3.41 -12.45 5.54
C ASP A 230 -2.22 -11.72 4.91
N THR A 231 -1.00 -12.21 5.19
CA THR A 231 0.25 -11.66 4.62
C THR A 231 0.54 -12.32 3.27
N SER A 232 0.62 -11.51 2.22
CA SER A 232 0.84 -12.00 0.85
C SER A 232 2.26 -12.54 0.62
N THR A 233 2.38 -13.32 -0.44
CA THR A 233 3.62 -13.95 -0.91
C THR A 233 4.48 -13.04 -1.78
N ASN A 234 3.92 -11.92 -2.29
CA ASN A 234 4.54 -11.13 -3.37
C ASN A 234 4.90 -9.69 -3.00
N ASP A 235 4.65 -9.28 -1.76
CA ASP A 235 4.67 -7.88 -1.39
C ASP A 235 6.02 -7.23 -1.47
N MET A 236 6.01 -6.00 -1.99
CA MET A 236 7.17 -5.13 -2.04
C MET A 236 6.76 -3.65 -2.07
N LEU A 237 7.54 -2.82 -1.40
CA LEU A 237 7.56 -1.38 -1.56
C LEU A 237 8.96 -0.98 -2.00
N ILE A 238 9.09 -0.41 -3.20
CA ILE A 238 10.37 0.03 -3.76
C ILE A 238 10.32 1.54 -3.95
N VAL A 239 11.38 2.23 -3.50
CA VAL A 239 11.60 3.66 -3.72
C VAL A 239 12.74 3.82 -4.73
N LEU A 240 12.55 4.69 -5.73
CA LEU A 240 13.57 5.10 -6.69
C LEU A 240 13.73 6.62 -6.66
N ALA A 241 14.95 7.10 -6.42
CA ALA A 241 15.30 8.52 -6.45
C ALA A 241 16.42 8.75 -7.48
N ASN A 242 16.13 9.51 -8.56
CA ASN A 242 17.07 9.68 -9.66
C ASN A 242 17.83 11.02 -9.68
N GLY A 243 17.52 11.96 -8.79
CA GLY A 243 18.16 13.26 -8.73
C GLY A 243 17.87 14.18 -9.91
N GLY A 244 16.86 13.86 -10.73
CA GLY A 244 16.58 14.53 -12.00
C GLY A 244 16.16 15.99 -11.89
N SER A 245 15.64 16.42 -10.72
CA SER A 245 15.31 17.83 -10.44
C SER A 245 16.54 18.66 -10.08
N GLY A 246 17.60 18.03 -9.55
CA GLY A 246 18.75 18.72 -8.94
C GLY A 246 18.44 19.31 -7.55
N VAL A 247 17.25 19.10 -7.02
CA VAL A 247 16.85 19.56 -5.69
C VAL A 247 17.32 18.56 -4.65
N LYS A 248 18.21 19.00 -3.78
CA LYS A 248 18.75 18.18 -2.69
C LYS A 248 17.76 18.15 -1.53
N ALA A 249 17.36 16.96 -1.10
CA ALA A 249 16.55 16.76 0.08
C ALA A 249 17.42 16.53 1.32
N ASP A 250 17.04 17.08 2.47
CA ASP A 250 17.53 16.62 3.76
C ASP A 250 16.73 15.40 4.25
N GLU A 251 17.27 14.71 5.26
CA GLU A 251 16.65 13.47 5.77
C GLU A 251 15.22 13.69 6.28
N ALA A 252 14.99 14.77 7.06
CA ALA A 252 13.69 15.04 7.67
C ALA A 252 12.62 15.38 6.62
N ALA A 253 12.95 16.21 5.65
CA ALA A 253 12.05 16.59 4.56
C ALA A 253 11.73 15.38 3.66
N PHE A 254 12.73 14.56 3.35
CA PHE A 254 12.53 13.33 2.57
C PHE A 254 11.66 12.32 3.31
N GLU A 255 11.94 12.06 4.59
CA GLU A 255 11.16 11.14 5.43
C GLU A 255 9.71 11.62 5.56
N GLN A 256 9.50 12.92 5.77
CA GLN A 256 8.16 13.49 5.87
C GLN A 256 7.38 13.35 4.56
N ALA A 257 7.97 13.70 3.43
CA ALA A 257 7.33 13.57 2.12
C ALA A 257 6.97 12.10 1.81
N LEU A 258 7.92 11.19 2.03
CA LEU A 258 7.71 9.76 1.84
C LEU A 258 6.62 9.21 2.78
N GLY A 259 6.61 9.65 4.04
CA GLY A 259 5.62 9.30 5.04
C GLY A 259 4.21 9.72 4.64
N LEU A 260 4.04 10.93 4.12
CA LEU A 260 2.76 11.44 3.65
C LEU A 260 2.23 10.63 2.46
N VAL A 261 3.08 10.39 1.45
CA VAL A 261 2.72 9.57 0.29
C VAL A 261 2.32 8.16 0.71
N CYS A 262 3.16 7.48 1.49
CA CYS A 262 2.92 6.10 1.92
C CYS A 262 1.69 5.97 2.82
N THR A 263 1.42 6.93 3.71
CA THR A 263 0.22 6.93 4.56
C THR A 263 -1.05 7.12 3.72
N SER A 264 -1.02 8.03 2.75
CA SER A 264 -2.15 8.21 1.82
C SER A 264 -2.44 6.94 1.04
N LEU A 265 -1.40 6.27 0.52
CA LEU A 265 -1.54 5.00 -0.20
C LEU A 265 -2.08 3.87 0.69
N ALA A 266 -1.59 3.76 1.92
CA ALA A 266 -2.07 2.75 2.87
C ALA A 266 -3.57 2.93 3.19
N LYS A 267 -4.03 4.15 3.39
CA LYS A 267 -5.47 4.47 3.56
C LYS A 267 -6.30 4.09 2.33
N GLN A 268 -5.79 4.36 1.13
CA GLN A 268 -6.46 4.00 -0.12
C GLN A 268 -6.58 2.48 -0.29
N VAL A 269 -5.54 1.71 0.07
CA VAL A 269 -5.58 0.24 0.07
C VAL A 269 -6.62 -0.28 1.07
N ALA A 270 -6.62 0.22 2.30
CA ALA A 270 -7.60 -0.17 3.31
C ALA A 270 -9.03 0.19 2.88
N ARG A 271 -9.25 1.38 2.29
CA ARG A 271 -10.55 1.84 1.81
C ARG A 271 -11.11 0.99 0.66
N ASP A 272 -10.23 0.52 -0.24
CA ASP A 272 -10.57 -0.33 -1.39
C ASP A 272 -10.44 -1.84 -1.06
N GLY A 273 -10.47 -2.20 0.22
CA GLY A 273 -10.49 -3.61 0.64
C GLY A 273 -11.62 -4.39 -0.04
N GLU A 274 -11.38 -5.66 -0.38
CA GLU A 274 -12.36 -6.50 -1.08
C GLU A 274 -13.73 -6.49 -0.39
N GLY A 275 -14.75 -5.97 -1.08
CA GLY A 275 -16.12 -5.86 -0.57
C GLY A 275 -16.34 -4.83 0.53
N ALA A 276 -15.36 -3.96 0.79
CA ALA A 276 -15.46 -2.89 1.78
C ALA A 276 -16.47 -1.80 1.39
N THR A 277 -17.11 -1.23 2.39
CA THR A 277 -18.00 -0.07 2.20
C THR A 277 -17.44 1.21 2.82
N LYS A 278 -16.47 1.10 3.75
CA LYS A 278 -15.88 2.23 4.46
C LYS A 278 -14.45 1.99 4.91
N LEU A 279 -13.70 3.09 5.05
CA LEU A 279 -12.43 3.14 5.76
C LEU A 279 -12.71 3.17 7.27
N VAL A 280 -12.01 2.34 8.05
CA VAL A 280 -12.02 2.36 9.50
C VAL A 280 -10.61 2.65 10.01
N GLU A 281 -10.42 3.76 10.70
CA GLU A 281 -9.18 4.08 11.43
C GLU A 281 -9.34 3.67 12.88
N ILE A 282 -8.38 2.92 13.42
CA ILE A 282 -8.36 2.50 14.81
C ILE A 282 -7.19 3.20 15.48
N ARG A 283 -7.50 4.16 16.33
CA ARG A 283 -6.53 4.94 17.10
C ARG A 283 -6.49 4.44 18.53
N VAL A 284 -5.31 4.09 19.02
CA VAL A 284 -5.10 3.67 20.40
C VAL A 284 -4.01 4.53 21.03
N THR A 285 -4.28 5.09 22.22
CA THR A 285 -3.38 6.00 22.94
C THR A 285 -3.17 5.52 24.38
N GLY A 286 -1.98 5.74 24.96
CA GLY A 286 -1.74 5.64 26.41
C GLY A 286 -1.45 4.24 26.91
N THR A 287 -0.68 3.44 26.17
CA THR A 287 -0.24 2.12 26.59
C THR A 287 1.18 1.84 26.11
N GLU A 288 1.86 0.84 26.68
CA GLU A 288 3.21 0.45 26.26
C GLU A 288 3.30 -0.11 24.84
N ASN A 289 2.18 -0.58 24.27
CA ASN A 289 2.14 -1.11 22.90
C ASN A 289 0.79 -0.82 22.21
N PRO A 290 0.52 0.46 21.88
CA PRO A 290 -0.75 0.85 21.30
C PRO A 290 -1.00 0.21 19.94
N LYS A 291 0.06 -0.02 19.14
CA LYS A 291 -0.03 -0.64 17.81
C LYS A 291 -0.55 -2.08 17.88
N LYS A 292 -0.15 -2.85 18.89
CA LYS A 292 -0.60 -4.24 19.08
C LYS A 292 -2.09 -4.31 19.41
N ILE A 293 -2.58 -3.39 20.24
CA ILE A 293 -4.02 -3.30 20.58
C ILE A 293 -4.80 -2.87 19.33
N ALA A 294 -4.37 -1.80 18.65
CA ALA A 294 -5.04 -1.31 17.45
C ALA A 294 -5.10 -2.40 16.37
N ARG A 295 -4.02 -3.17 16.16
CA ARG A 295 -3.98 -4.31 15.25
C ARG A 295 -4.99 -5.38 15.64
N SER A 296 -5.07 -5.76 16.92
CA SER A 296 -6.02 -6.76 17.40
C SER A 296 -7.48 -6.36 17.16
N ILE A 297 -7.79 -5.05 17.28
CA ILE A 297 -9.12 -4.53 16.96
C ILE A 297 -9.35 -4.58 15.44
N GLY A 298 -8.37 -4.14 14.63
CA GLY A 298 -8.45 -4.07 13.17
C GLY A 298 -8.59 -5.44 12.49
N ASP A 299 -7.97 -6.47 13.06
CA ASP A 299 -8.02 -7.84 12.58
C ASP A 299 -9.26 -8.62 13.07
N SER A 300 -10.10 -8.02 13.94
CA SER A 300 -11.24 -8.71 14.53
C SER A 300 -12.43 -8.80 13.57
N PRO A 301 -12.82 -10.00 13.08
CA PRO A 301 -14.00 -10.16 12.23
C PRO A 301 -15.28 -9.63 12.91
N LEU A 302 -15.40 -9.78 14.23
CA LEU A 302 -16.58 -9.29 14.98
C LEU A 302 -16.65 -7.75 14.98
N VAL A 303 -15.51 -7.06 15.09
CA VAL A 303 -15.48 -5.59 14.99
C VAL A 303 -15.78 -5.16 13.56
N LYS A 304 -15.12 -5.76 12.57
CA LYS A 304 -15.30 -5.42 11.14
C LYS A 304 -16.74 -5.63 10.68
N THR A 305 -17.39 -6.71 11.11
CA THR A 305 -18.81 -6.97 10.79
C THR A 305 -19.76 -6.04 11.54
N ALA A 306 -19.43 -5.58 12.76
CA ALA A 306 -20.19 -4.53 13.44
C ALA A 306 -20.11 -3.22 12.67
N MET A 307 -18.93 -2.83 12.15
CA MET A 307 -18.78 -1.64 11.31
C MET A 307 -19.61 -1.74 10.02
N PHE A 308 -19.63 -2.91 9.37
CA PHE A 308 -20.48 -3.18 8.21
C PHE A 308 -21.97 -3.00 8.52
N GLY A 309 -22.41 -3.58 9.63
CA GLY A 309 -23.81 -3.50 10.10
C GLY A 309 -24.18 -2.16 10.71
N CYS A 310 -23.27 -1.19 10.77
CA CYS A 310 -23.46 0.10 11.46
C CYS A 310 -23.91 -0.10 12.93
N ASP A 311 -23.38 -1.12 13.59
CA ASP A 311 -23.66 -1.45 14.99
C ASP A 311 -22.58 -0.82 15.90
N PRO A 312 -22.93 0.12 16.80
CA PRO A 312 -22.00 0.75 17.72
C PRO A 312 -21.59 -0.21 18.86
N ASN A 313 -21.08 -1.37 18.50
CA ASN A 313 -20.78 -2.48 19.40
C ASN A 313 -19.46 -2.28 20.16
N TRP A 314 -19.47 -1.41 21.16
CA TRP A 314 -18.32 -1.15 22.02
C TRP A 314 -17.79 -2.43 22.70
N GLY A 315 -18.66 -3.39 23.03
CA GLY A 315 -18.27 -4.66 23.63
C GLY A 315 -17.35 -5.49 22.76
N ARG A 316 -17.59 -5.55 21.44
CA ARG A 316 -16.70 -6.23 20.47
C ARG A 316 -15.36 -5.52 20.36
N ILE A 317 -15.33 -4.20 20.41
CA ILE A 317 -14.10 -3.41 20.37
C ILE A 317 -13.25 -3.70 21.60
N LEU A 318 -13.83 -3.62 22.81
CA LEU A 318 -13.11 -3.90 24.05
C LEU A 318 -12.67 -5.36 24.18
N MET A 319 -13.50 -6.31 23.75
CA MET A 319 -13.11 -7.73 23.69
C MET A 319 -11.89 -7.90 22.76
N ALA A 320 -11.88 -7.26 21.60
CA ALA A 320 -10.76 -7.36 20.67
C ALA A 320 -9.49 -6.67 21.20
N ALA A 321 -9.63 -5.55 21.91
CA ALA A 321 -8.52 -4.91 22.64
C ALA A 321 -7.94 -5.82 23.72
N GLY A 322 -8.79 -6.42 24.56
CA GLY A 322 -8.37 -7.21 25.72
C GLY A 322 -7.69 -8.54 25.38
N LYS A 323 -8.01 -9.15 24.22
CA LYS A 323 -7.44 -10.46 23.83
C LYS A 323 -5.97 -10.42 23.39
N CYS A 324 -5.40 -9.22 23.12
CA CYS A 324 -4.07 -9.10 22.52
C CYS A 324 -2.91 -9.34 23.51
N GLY A 325 -3.19 -9.45 24.80
CA GLY A 325 -2.18 -9.70 25.83
C GLY A 325 -1.36 -8.46 26.24
N VAL A 326 -1.78 -7.25 25.86
CA VAL A 326 -1.26 -5.99 26.43
C VAL A 326 -2.16 -5.63 27.62
N PRO A 327 -1.60 -5.46 28.83
CA PRO A 327 -2.42 -5.21 30.02
C PRO A 327 -2.97 -3.77 30.02
N PHE A 328 -4.23 -3.62 30.42
CA PHE A 328 -4.86 -2.35 30.77
C PHE A 328 -6.04 -2.60 31.73
N GLN A 329 -6.47 -1.58 32.46
CA GLN A 329 -7.62 -1.68 33.35
C GLN A 329 -8.87 -1.15 32.65
N PRO A 330 -10.02 -1.85 32.70
CA PRO A 330 -11.26 -1.33 32.13
C PRO A 330 -11.70 0.04 32.67
N SER A 331 -11.32 0.38 33.92
CA SER A 331 -11.57 1.69 34.52
C SER A 331 -10.85 2.84 33.82
N ASP A 332 -9.73 2.56 33.14
CA ASP A 332 -8.90 3.57 32.48
C ASP A 332 -9.31 3.80 31.01
N VAL A 333 -10.24 2.97 30.54
CA VAL A 333 -10.69 2.99 29.14
C VAL A 333 -11.63 4.16 28.89
N LYS A 334 -11.30 4.95 27.87
CA LYS A 334 -12.24 5.86 27.21
C LYS A 334 -12.34 5.45 25.73
N LEU A 335 -13.55 5.07 25.28
CA LEU A 335 -13.79 4.63 23.92
C LEU A 335 -14.82 5.52 23.26
N SER A 336 -14.43 6.16 22.15
CA SER A 336 -15.30 6.95 21.28
C SER A 336 -15.31 6.39 19.86
N ILE A 337 -16.41 6.66 19.14
CA ILE A 337 -16.49 6.56 17.68
C ILE A 337 -16.62 7.98 17.13
N ILE A 338 -15.78 8.32 16.14
CA ILE A 338 -15.85 9.58 15.39
C ILE A 338 -16.31 9.24 13.98
N ALA A 339 -17.46 9.76 13.58
CA ALA A 339 -18.05 9.52 12.26
C ALA A 339 -18.99 10.68 11.91
N ALA A 340 -19.07 11.04 10.63
CA ALA A 340 -19.85 12.17 10.13
C ALA A 340 -19.57 13.49 10.89
N ASP A 341 -18.28 13.73 11.18
CA ASP A 341 -17.74 14.89 11.91
C ASP A 341 -18.24 15.03 13.36
N GLU A 342 -18.81 13.96 13.93
CA GLU A 342 -19.27 13.90 15.33
C GLU A 342 -18.49 12.85 16.12
N GLU A 343 -18.14 13.19 17.38
CA GLU A 343 -17.59 12.24 18.35
C GLU A 343 -18.71 11.68 19.24
N HIS A 344 -18.78 10.37 19.34
CA HIS A 344 -19.75 9.64 20.16
C HIS A 344 -19.00 8.82 21.22
N LEU A 345 -19.09 9.23 22.49
CA LEU A 345 -18.54 8.47 23.62
C LEU A 345 -19.42 7.24 23.87
N LEU A 346 -18.81 6.04 23.89
CA LEU A 346 -19.51 4.78 24.06
C LEU A 346 -19.21 4.10 25.39
N PHE A 347 -18.00 4.30 25.94
CA PHE A 347 -17.56 3.64 27.18
C PHE A 347 -16.53 4.52 27.87
N GLU A 348 -16.65 4.67 29.20
CA GLU A 348 -15.67 5.34 30.06
C GLU A 348 -15.79 4.86 31.50
N GLU A 349 -14.75 5.02 32.30
CA GLU A 349 -14.71 4.70 33.75
C GLU A 349 -15.21 3.27 34.09
N GLY A 350 -14.94 2.31 33.21
CA GLY A 350 -15.31 0.91 33.41
C GLY A 350 -16.78 0.57 33.09
N ALA A 351 -17.55 1.51 32.56
CA ALA A 351 -18.98 1.34 32.28
C ALA A 351 -19.40 1.91 30.89
N PRO A 352 -20.48 1.43 30.29
CA PRO A 352 -21.02 2.04 29.09
C PRO A 352 -21.49 3.46 29.36
N ALA A 353 -21.09 4.40 28.52
CA ALA A 353 -21.55 5.78 28.55
C ALA A 353 -23.05 5.88 28.14
N SER A 354 -23.69 7.00 28.49
CA SER A 354 -25.04 7.28 28.01
C SER A 354 -24.97 7.83 26.58
N PHE A 355 -25.46 7.09 25.59
CA PHE A 355 -25.54 7.52 24.19
C PHE A 355 -26.83 7.04 23.52
N ASP A 356 -27.21 7.67 22.41
CA ASP A 356 -28.31 7.21 21.57
C ASP A 356 -27.78 6.23 20.50
N PRO A 357 -28.11 4.92 20.60
CA PRO A 357 -27.62 3.92 19.64
C PRO A 357 -28.07 4.20 18.20
N LYS A 358 -29.24 4.79 17.99
CA LYS A 358 -29.76 5.10 16.65
C LYS A 358 -28.97 6.24 16.00
N ARG A 359 -28.59 7.25 16.79
CA ARG A 359 -27.76 8.36 16.32
C ARG A 359 -26.38 7.87 15.89
N VAL A 360 -25.73 7.06 16.74
CA VAL A 360 -24.40 6.49 16.42
C VAL A 360 -24.50 5.56 15.22
N SER A 361 -25.50 4.69 15.13
CA SER A 361 -25.73 3.80 13.99
C SER A 361 -25.95 4.59 12.69
N SER A 362 -26.60 5.76 12.77
CA SER A 362 -26.74 6.65 11.61
C SER A 362 -25.40 7.28 11.19
N ALA A 363 -24.60 7.73 12.14
CA ALA A 363 -23.27 8.28 11.87
C ALA A 363 -22.32 7.23 11.26
N LEU A 364 -22.41 5.96 11.71
CA LEU A 364 -21.65 4.84 11.17
C LEU A 364 -21.93 4.49 9.70
N LYS A 365 -22.92 5.12 9.05
CA LYS A 365 -23.13 5.03 7.60
C LYS A 365 -22.13 5.86 6.81
N SER A 366 -21.34 6.72 7.47
CA SER A 366 -20.23 7.44 6.85
C SER A 366 -19.26 6.47 6.19
N ASP A 367 -18.62 6.91 5.12
CA ASP A 367 -17.58 6.17 4.41
C ASP A 367 -16.21 6.21 5.10
N HIS A 368 -16.09 7.00 6.19
CA HIS A 368 -14.92 7.08 7.05
C HIS A 368 -15.35 7.08 8.52
N VAL A 369 -14.79 6.17 9.31
CA VAL A 369 -15.07 5.98 10.74
C VAL A 369 -13.75 5.89 11.50
N VAL A 370 -13.65 6.58 12.64
CA VAL A 370 -12.53 6.44 13.58
C VAL A 370 -13.01 5.78 14.87
N ILE A 371 -12.36 4.70 15.28
CA ILE A 371 -12.48 4.11 16.61
C ILE A 371 -11.34 4.69 17.43
N ASP A 372 -11.62 5.55 18.42
CA ASP A 372 -10.65 6.20 19.29
C ASP A 372 -10.69 5.55 20.69
N LEU A 373 -9.63 4.78 21.02
CA LEU A 373 -9.48 4.08 22.28
C LEU A 373 -8.33 4.71 23.07
N ARG A 374 -8.64 5.30 24.19
CA ARG A 374 -7.66 5.90 25.12
C ARG A 374 -7.58 5.08 26.39
N LEU A 375 -6.36 4.74 26.77
CA LEU A 375 -6.00 3.93 27.93
C LEU A 375 -5.10 4.71 28.92
N GLY A 376 -4.97 6.02 28.71
CA GLY A 376 -4.13 6.95 29.43
C GLY A 376 -3.48 7.96 28.50
N ASP A 377 -2.48 8.67 29.02
CA ASP A 377 -1.62 9.57 28.25
C ASP A 377 -0.42 8.80 27.70
N GLY A 378 0.12 9.22 26.56
CA GLY A 378 1.32 8.60 25.98
C GLY A 378 1.29 8.46 24.45
N GLU A 379 2.04 7.47 23.97
CA GLU A 379 2.14 7.21 22.53
C GLU A 379 0.80 6.83 21.91
N THR A 380 0.61 7.23 20.67
CA THR A 380 -0.56 6.90 19.86
C THR A 380 -0.13 6.06 18.67
N ALA A 381 -0.88 5.00 18.38
CA ALA A 381 -0.76 4.27 17.14
C ALA A 381 -2.10 4.22 16.41
N THR A 382 -2.04 4.27 15.08
CA THR A 382 -3.23 4.16 14.22
C THR A 382 -3.08 2.96 13.30
N ILE A 383 -4.15 2.16 13.17
CA ILE A 383 -4.28 1.08 12.18
C ILE A 383 -5.41 1.44 11.23
N TYR A 384 -5.16 1.30 9.94
CA TYR A 384 -6.13 1.49 8.88
C TYR A 384 -6.72 0.15 8.46
N THR A 385 -8.04 0.03 8.46
CA THR A 385 -8.74 -1.18 8.03
C THR A 385 -10.05 -0.79 7.32
N CYS A 386 -10.83 -1.79 6.95
CA CYS A 386 -12.16 -1.61 6.40
C CYS A 386 -13.18 -2.43 7.18
N ASP A 387 -14.44 -2.27 6.89
CA ASP A 387 -15.49 -3.15 7.33
C ASP A 387 -15.45 -4.52 6.61
N PHE A 388 -16.27 -5.48 7.06
CA PHE A 388 -16.28 -6.84 6.55
C PHE A 388 -17.72 -7.30 6.29
N GLY A 389 -18.09 -7.29 5.03
CA GLY A 389 -19.45 -7.60 4.59
C GLY A 389 -19.54 -8.81 3.66
N TYR A 390 -20.72 -9.05 3.13
CA TYR A 390 -21.00 -10.16 2.20
C TYR A 390 -20.17 -10.07 0.92
N GLY A 391 -19.72 -8.88 0.53
CA GLY A 391 -18.90 -8.65 -0.65
C GLY A 391 -17.58 -9.39 -0.58
N TYR A 392 -16.91 -9.39 0.57
CA TYR A 392 -15.66 -10.14 0.77
C TYR A 392 -15.83 -11.63 0.53
N VAL A 393 -16.86 -12.24 1.17
CA VAL A 393 -17.11 -13.67 1.02
C VAL A 393 -17.44 -14.01 -0.44
N ARG A 394 -18.26 -13.19 -1.12
CA ARG A 394 -18.62 -13.42 -2.52
C ARG A 394 -17.39 -13.37 -3.43
N ILE A 395 -16.56 -12.33 -3.31
CA ILE A 395 -15.36 -12.18 -4.13
C ILE A 395 -14.43 -13.38 -3.94
N ASN A 396 -14.14 -13.75 -2.69
CA ASN A 396 -13.16 -14.80 -2.40
C ASN A 396 -13.68 -16.23 -2.60
N ALA A 397 -14.99 -16.45 -2.58
CA ALA A 397 -15.59 -17.73 -2.91
C ALA A 397 -15.68 -17.99 -4.44
N GLU A 398 -15.74 -16.92 -5.25
CA GLU A 398 -15.87 -16.99 -6.71
C GLU A 398 -14.55 -16.77 -7.44
N TYR A 399 -13.55 -16.15 -6.78
CA TYR A 399 -12.22 -15.88 -7.35
C TYR A 399 -11.22 -16.97 -6.95
N HIS A 400 -10.58 -17.58 -7.94
CA HIS A 400 -9.49 -18.53 -7.70
C HIS A 400 -8.17 -17.77 -7.68
N THR A 401 -7.54 -17.75 -6.52
CA THR A 401 -6.18 -17.20 -6.32
C THR A 401 -5.12 -18.27 -6.43
#